data_28f7fad2c06dcde266790f3f566f7a1b
#
_entry.id   28f7fad2c06dcde266790f3f566f7a1b
#
_cell.length_a   1.000
_cell.length_b   1.000
_cell.length_c   1.000
_cell.angle_alpha   90.00
_cell.angle_beta   90.00
_cell.angle_gamma   90.00
#
_symmetry.space_group_name_H-M   'P 1'
#
loop_
_entity.id
_entity.type
_entity.pdbx_description
1 polymer ?
#
loop_
_entity_poly.entity_id
_entity_poly.type
_entity_poly.pdbx_seq_one_letter_code
_entity_poly.pdbx_strand_id
1 'polypeptide(L)'
;MLTSLPFERARATGMTPVRRTPRSLKQEYQEFILQRLEEYKNTVPRTDLLKIGDEAVRELQASAQDQYLLTEVLLLEHVDRIIARRLRLPSFPRWRQKHRLLREAQRAPTHWGLDRGHPIVPWAARLEPGDVIVVLGSAALGEALFLAAHDAEVFLLDQDLGAVEAAEGRAVAEQLAGGFQALVINFGSWFPDLAPSLVAIAPGCLAALRAKQRSSLISDLQVRTPSGGVHVILPPVAENREVIPLAPEALQTLYRGWQVQRGNGRRAKRSGFTAIKPPRQADTALRASE
;
A
#
# COMPACT_ATOMS: atom_id res chain seq x y z
N MET A 1 43.90 -8.86 28.48
CA MET A 1 43.94 -8.48 27.05
C MET A 1 42.84 -9.23 26.34
N LEU A 2 41.69 -8.60 26.15
CA LEU A 2 40.54 -9.14 25.42
C LEU A 2 40.56 -8.50 24.02
N THR A 3 40.87 -9.35 23.03
CA THR A 3 41.00 -8.99 21.63
C THR A 3 39.59 -8.74 21.07
N SER A 4 39.35 -7.50 20.69
CA SER A 4 38.13 -7.04 19.99
C SER A 4 38.10 -7.69 18.60
N LEU A 5 37.13 -8.55 18.37
CA LEU A 5 36.81 -9.08 17.03
C LEU A 5 36.12 -7.97 16.21
N PRO A 6 36.50 -7.78 14.96
CA PRO A 6 35.83 -6.80 14.09
C PRO A 6 34.45 -7.32 13.72
N PHE A 7 33.44 -6.52 14.04
CA PHE A 7 32.06 -6.73 13.62
C PHE A 7 31.99 -6.54 12.08
N GLU A 8 32.06 -7.66 11.37
CA GLU A 8 31.91 -7.69 9.93
C GLU A 8 30.47 -7.24 9.59
N ARG A 9 30.34 -6.07 8.98
CA ARG A 9 29.06 -5.55 8.49
C ARG A 9 28.53 -6.53 7.44
N ALA A 10 27.60 -7.39 7.86
CA ALA A 10 26.78 -8.14 6.93
C ALA A 10 26.11 -7.13 5.97
N ARG A 11 26.52 -7.15 4.70
CA ARG A 11 25.82 -6.45 3.63
C ARG A 11 24.42 -7.06 3.59
N ALA A 12 23.44 -6.33 4.08
CA ALA A 12 22.04 -6.68 3.89
C ALA A 12 21.83 -6.84 2.38
N THR A 13 21.66 -8.08 1.95
CA THR A 13 21.23 -8.42 0.59
C THR A 13 19.88 -7.73 0.41
N GLY A 14 19.84 -6.71 -0.45
CA GLY A 14 18.64 -5.92 -0.70
C GLY A 14 17.51 -6.84 -1.11
N MET A 15 16.49 -6.99 -0.26
CA MET A 15 15.24 -7.60 -0.66
C MET A 15 14.59 -6.65 -1.65
N THR A 16 14.68 -6.99 -2.93
CA THR A 16 13.87 -6.34 -3.97
C THR A 16 12.45 -6.79 -3.73
N PRO A 17 11.50 -5.88 -3.42
CA PRO A 17 10.11 -6.27 -3.28
C PRO A 17 9.66 -6.89 -4.60
N VAL A 18 9.03 -8.06 -4.51
CA VAL A 18 8.50 -8.74 -5.70
C VAL A 18 7.39 -7.88 -6.27
N ARG A 19 7.63 -7.29 -7.43
CA ARG A 19 6.64 -6.49 -8.16
C ARG A 19 5.45 -7.39 -8.48
N ARG A 20 4.30 -7.10 -7.88
CA ARG A 20 3.08 -7.87 -8.11
C ARG A 20 2.57 -7.58 -9.51
N THR A 21 2.37 -8.61 -10.32
CA THR A 21 1.70 -8.45 -11.63
C THR A 21 0.26 -7.94 -11.42
N PRO A 22 -0.22 -7.01 -12.26
CA PRO A 22 -1.60 -6.56 -12.19
C PRO A 22 -2.56 -7.74 -12.23
N ARG A 23 -3.44 -7.83 -11.22
CA ARG A 23 -4.39 -8.93 -11.10
C ARG A 23 -5.60 -8.66 -11.97
N SER A 24 -6.15 -9.70 -12.56
CA SER A 24 -7.44 -9.59 -13.24
C SER A 24 -8.57 -9.52 -12.21
N LEU A 25 -9.65 -8.81 -12.52
CA LEU A 25 -10.86 -8.77 -11.67
C LEU A 25 -11.38 -10.16 -11.31
N LYS A 26 -11.14 -11.16 -12.17
CA LYS A 26 -11.54 -12.55 -11.90
C LYS A 26 -10.66 -13.17 -10.82
N GLN A 27 -9.36 -12.87 -10.81
CA GLN A 27 -8.44 -13.31 -9.76
C GLN A 27 -8.78 -12.64 -8.42
N GLU A 28 -9.05 -11.34 -8.41
CA GLU A 28 -9.48 -10.63 -7.20
C GLU A 28 -10.79 -11.20 -6.62
N TYR A 29 -11.74 -11.57 -7.49
CA TYR A 29 -12.95 -12.23 -7.06
C TYR A 29 -12.67 -13.63 -6.48
N GLN A 30 -11.79 -14.41 -7.09
CA GLN A 30 -11.41 -15.72 -6.57
C GLN A 30 -10.75 -15.60 -5.19
N GLU A 31 -9.83 -14.65 -5.01
CA GLU A 31 -9.22 -14.37 -3.72
C GLU A 31 -10.24 -13.93 -2.68
N PHE A 32 -11.19 -13.06 -3.04
CA PHE A 32 -12.30 -12.67 -2.16
C PHE A 32 -13.11 -13.89 -1.70
N ILE A 33 -13.46 -14.79 -2.60
CA ILE A 33 -14.20 -16.01 -2.26
C ILE A 33 -13.39 -16.91 -1.33
N LEU A 34 -12.11 -17.18 -1.68
CA LEU A 34 -11.22 -18.01 -0.86
C LEU A 34 -11.04 -17.44 0.54
N GLN A 35 -10.80 -16.14 0.66
CA GLN A 35 -10.68 -15.49 1.96
C GLN A 35 -11.92 -15.68 2.81
N ARG A 36 -13.12 -15.49 2.25
CA ARG A 36 -14.38 -15.69 2.98
C ARG A 36 -14.62 -17.14 3.40
N LEU A 37 -14.22 -18.09 2.57
CA LEU A 37 -14.30 -19.52 2.90
C LEU A 37 -13.34 -19.87 4.05
N GLU A 38 -12.11 -19.40 4.01
CA GLU A 38 -11.13 -19.65 5.06
C GLU A 38 -11.50 -18.95 6.39
N GLU A 39 -11.97 -17.71 6.34
CA GLU A 39 -12.51 -17.02 7.53
C GLU A 39 -13.62 -17.85 8.18
N TYR A 40 -14.55 -18.37 7.39
CA TYR A 40 -15.63 -19.22 7.90
C TYR A 40 -15.09 -20.52 8.50
N LYS A 41 -14.21 -21.24 7.80
CA LYS A 41 -13.60 -22.48 8.30
C LYS A 41 -12.86 -22.29 9.62
N ASN A 42 -12.20 -21.14 9.80
CA ASN A 42 -11.44 -20.79 11.00
C ASN A 42 -12.34 -20.38 12.19
N THR A 43 -13.56 -19.90 11.92
CA THR A 43 -14.48 -19.42 12.97
C THR A 43 -15.50 -20.48 13.42
N VAL A 44 -15.78 -21.47 12.58
CA VAL A 44 -16.79 -22.49 12.83
C VAL A 44 -16.20 -23.63 13.67
N PRO A 45 -16.95 -24.16 14.69
CA PRO A 45 -16.53 -25.33 15.43
C PRO A 45 -16.26 -26.55 14.54
N ARG A 46 -15.23 -27.33 14.88
CA ARG A 46 -14.84 -28.52 14.12
C ARG A 46 -16.01 -29.50 13.87
N THR A 47 -16.91 -29.63 14.85
CA THR A 47 -18.11 -30.48 14.74
C THR A 47 -19.04 -30.04 13.63
N ASP A 48 -19.15 -28.74 13.38
CA ASP A 48 -20.00 -28.20 12.33
C ASP A 48 -19.33 -28.30 10.96
N LEU A 49 -17.99 -28.20 10.89
CA LEU A 49 -17.23 -28.50 9.68
C LEU A 49 -17.37 -29.97 9.25
N LEU A 50 -17.36 -30.91 10.20
CA LEU A 50 -17.59 -32.32 9.92
C LEU A 50 -19.00 -32.56 9.36
N LYS A 51 -20.03 -31.91 9.91
CA LYS A 51 -21.41 -31.99 9.35
C LYS A 51 -21.50 -31.48 7.91
N ILE A 52 -20.72 -30.41 7.58
CA ILE A 52 -20.62 -29.90 6.20
C ILE A 52 -19.96 -30.95 5.30
N GLY A 53 -18.88 -31.60 5.79
CA GLY A 53 -18.24 -32.72 5.09
C GLY A 53 -19.22 -33.87 4.81
N ASP A 54 -20.00 -34.30 5.81
CA ASP A 54 -21.03 -35.33 5.66
C ASP A 54 -22.13 -34.91 4.68
N GLU A 55 -22.51 -33.63 4.66
CA GLU A 55 -23.43 -33.07 3.69
C GLU A 55 -22.87 -33.13 2.27
N ALA A 56 -21.60 -32.75 2.12
CA ALA A 56 -20.88 -32.78 0.83
C ALA A 56 -20.82 -34.22 0.26
N VAL A 57 -20.46 -35.20 1.11
CA VAL A 57 -20.46 -36.62 0.71
C VAL A 57 -21.82 -37.08 0.24
N ARG A 58 -22.91 -36.77 0.98
CA ARG A 58 -24.29 -37.11 0.60
C ARG A 58 -24.70 -36.46 -0.70
N GLU A 59 -24.43 -35.18 -0.91
CA GLU A 59 -24.76 -34.49 -2.16
C GLU A 59 -23.99 -35.09 -3.35
N LEU A 60 -22.70 -35.42 -3.17
CA LEU A 60 -21.87 -36.03 -4.21
C LEU A 60 -22.37 -37.44 -4.54
N GLN A 61 -22.69 -38.27 -3.56
CA GLN A 61 -23.28 -39.62 -3.78
C GLN A 61 -24.62 -39.56 -4.49
N ALA A 62 -25.45 -38.59 -4.16
CA ALA A 62 -26.76 -38.43 -4.81
C ALA A 62 -26.64 -37.93 -6.25
N SER A 63 -25.57 -37.20 -6.61
CA SER A 63 -25.33 -36.69 -7.96
C SER A 63 -24.57 -37.66 -8.86
N ALA A 64 -23.96 -38.71 -8.28
CA ALA A 64 -23.16 -39.70 -9.00
C ALA A 64 -24.08 -40.76 -9.60
N GLN A 65 -24.67 -40.50 -10.78
CA GLN A 65 -25.32 -41.53 -11.57
C GLN A 65 -24.34 -42.48 -12.27
N ASP A 66 -23.06 -42.12 -12.38
CA ASP A 66 -21.96 -42.93 -12.95
C ASP A 66 -20.63 -42.69 -12.21
N GLN A 67 -20.08 -43.79 -11.71
CA GLN A 67 -18.69 -44.14 -11.34
C GLN A 67 -17.62 -43.04 -11.30
N TYR A 68 -17.82 -41.94 -10.61
CA TYR A 68 -16.72 -41.05 -10.32
C TYR A 68 -16.04 -41.48 -9.01
N LEU A 69 -14.75 -41.76 -9.09
CA LEU A 69 -13.89 -41.87 -7.91
C LEU A 69 -14.02 -40.58 -7.09
N LEU A 70 -14.54 -40.72 -5.87
CA LEU A 70 -14.63 -39.62 -4.90
C LEU A 70 -13.17 -39.21 -4.55
N THR A 71 -12.63 -38.24 -5.28
CA THR A 71 -11.31 -37.70 -4.97
C THR A 71 -11.44 -36.68 -3.85
N GLU A 72 -10.41 -36.57 -3.04
CA GLU A 72 -10.32 -35.56 -1.98
C GLU A 72 -10.56 -34.15 -2.53
N VAL A 73 -10.06 -33.85 -3.72
CA VAL A 73 -10.23 -32.57 -4.40
C VAL A 73 -11.72 -32.26 -4.66
N LEU A 74 -12.48 -33.23 -5.19
CA LEU A 74 -13.91 -33.04 -5.45
C LEU A 74 -14.70 -32.84 -4.16
N LEU A 75 -14.32 -33.54 -3.09
CA LEU A 75 -14.94 -33.36 -1.78
C LEU A 75 -14.69 -31.96 -1.23
N LEU A 76 -13.44 -31.48 -1.28
CA LEU A 76 -13.09 -30.13 -0.83
C LEU A 76 -13.82 -29.04 -1.63
N GLU A 77 -13.86 -29.15 -2.95
CA GLU A 77 -14.62 -28.23 -3.81
C GLU A 77 -16.12 -28.21 -3.44
N HIS A 78 -16.67 -29.36 -3.08
CA HIS A 78 -18.08 -29.47 -2.71
C HIS A 78 -18.35 -28.84 -1.35
N VAL A 79 -17.47 -29.06 -0.37
CA VAL A 79 -17.48 -28.39 0.93
C VAL A 79 -17.44 -26.86 0.74
N ASP A 80 -16.53 -26.35 -0.07
CA ASP A 80 -16.41 -24.92 -0.36
C ASP A 80 -17.70 -24.36 -1.02
N ARG A 81 -18.33 -25.14 -1.90
CA ARG A 81 -19.62 -24.78 -2.53
C ARG A 81 -20.75 -24.71 -1.52
N ILE A 82 -20.83 -25.63 -0.56
CA ILE A 82 -21.82 -25.61 0.52
C ILE A 82 -21.59 -24.39 1.41
N ILE A 83 -20.35 -24.12 1.81
CA ILE A 83 -20.00 -22.94 2.60
C ILE A 83 -20.38 -21.65 1.86
N ALA A 84 -19.99 -21.51 0.59
CA ALA A 84 -20.33 -20.36 -0.24
C ALA A 84 -21.85 -20.12 -0.32
N ARG A 85 -22.65 -21.20 -0.43
CA ARG A 85 -24.10 -21.16 -0.43
C ARG A 85 -24.68 -20.73 0.92
N ARG A 86 -24.15 -21.25 2.04
CA ARG A 86 -24.53 -20.85 3.40
C ARG A 86 -24.22 -19.38 3.69
N LEU A 87 -23.07 -18.91 3.27
CA LEU A 87 -22.64 -17.51 3.38
C LEU A 87 -23.34 -16.57 2.37
N ARG A 88 -24.12 -17.12 1.43
CA ARG A 88 -24.76 -16.38 0.33
C ARG A 88 -23.76 -15.48 -0.42
N LEU A 89 -22.57 -16.05 -0.70
CA LEU A 89 -21.54 -15.29 -1.41
C LEU A 89 -22.06 -14.82 -2.77
N PRO A 90 -21.72 -13.57 -3.18
CA PRO A 90 -22.21 -13.01 -4.42
C PRO A 90 -21.59 -13.71 -5.63
N SER A 91 -22.34 -13.87 -6.72
CA SER A 91 -21.80 -14.28 -8.01
C SER A 91 -20.83 -13.21 -8.56
N PHE A 92 -19.91 -13.61 -9.45
CA PHE A 92 -18.94 -12.70 -10.07
C PHE A 92 -19.58 -11.41 -10.63
N PRO A 93 -20.68 -11.42 -11.40
CA PRO A 93 -21.29 -10.19 -11.90
C PRO A 93 -21.76 -9.25 -10.78
N ARG A 94 -22.37 -9.79 -9.73
CA ARG A 94 -22.84 -9.00 -8.57
C ARG A 94 -21.67 -8.45 -7.76
N TRP A 95 -20.64 -9.28 -7.54
CA TRP A 95 -19.42 -8.84 -6.86
C TRP A 95 -18.73 -7.72 -7.67
N ARG A 96 -18.55 -7.91 -8.99
CA ARG A 96 -17.92 -6.92 -9.86
C ARG A 96 -18.62 -5.56 -9.81
N GLN A 97 -19.96 -5.56 -9.79
CA GLN A 97 -20.73 -4.32 -9.67
C GLN A 97 -20.48 -3.63 -8.34
N LYS A 98 -20.52 -4.37 -7.22
CA LYS A 98 -20.24 -3.83 -5.89
C LYS A 98 -18.80 -3.33 -5.77
N HIS A 99 -17.86 -4.11 -6.28
CA HIS A 99 -16.44 -3.78 -6.28
C HIS A 99 -16.18 -2.47 -7.05
N ARG A 100 -16.82 -2.29 -8.23
CA ARG A 100 -16.70 -1.04 -8.98
C ARG A 100 -17.23 0.17 -8.19
N LEU A 101 -18.40 0.05 -7.57
CA LEU A 101 -18.96 1.11 -6.74
C LEU A 101 -18.07 1.44 -5.54
N LEU A 102 -17.49 0.43 -4.89
CA LEU A 102 -16.54 0.61 -3.81
C LEU A 102 -15.30 1.38 -4.31
N ARG A 103 -14.70 0.96 -5.42
CA ARG A 103 -13.54 1.64 -6.01
C ARG A 103 -13.85 3.10 -6.39
N GLU A 104 -15.02 3.37 -6.98
CA GLU A 104 -15.47 4.73 -7.27
C GLU A 104 -15.57 5.58 -6.00
N ALA A 105 -16.13 5.03 -4.92
CA ALA A 105 -16.19 5.72 -3.63
C ALA A 105 -14.80 5.96 -3.01
N GLN A 106 -13.92 4.96 -3.04
CA GLN A 106 -12.57 5.03 -2.51
C GLN A 106 -11.66 6.03 -3.24
N ARG A 107 -11.93 6.32 -4.53
CA ARG A 107 -11.22 7.37 -5.28
C ARG A 107 -11.63 8.78 -4.88
N ALA A 108 -12.68 8.93 -4.10
CA ALA A 108 -13.02 10.23 -3.52
C ALA A 108 -12.13 10.51 -2.29
N PRO A 109 -11.39 11.62 -2.24
CA PRO A 109 -10.51 11.94 -1.10
C PRO A 109 -11.26 11.99 0.22
N THR A 110 -12.52 12.43 0.19
CA THR A 110 -13.39 12.52 1.38
C THR A 110 -13.72 11.18 2.02
N HIS A 111 -13.62 10.06 1.26
CA HIS A 111 -13.75 8.70 1.80
C HIS A 111 -12.68 8.39 2.86
N TRP A 112 -11.51 8.97 2.69
CA TRP A 112 -10.35 8.82 3.57
C TRP A 112 -10.17 9.98 4.56
N GLY A 113 -11.17 10.86 4.67
CA GLY A 113 -11.07 12.06 5.51
C GLY A 113 -10.16 13.15 4.94
N LEU A 114 -9.77 13.06 3.68
CA LEU A 114 -8.94 14.06 3.02
C LEU A 114 -9.78 15.17 2.40
N ASP A 115 -9.35 16.41 2.59
CA ASP A 115 -9.96 17.57 1.92
C ASP A 115 -9.66 17.49 0.40
N ARG A 116 -10.58 18.00 -0.44
CA ARG A 116 -10.36 18.10 -1.90
C ARG A 116 -9.14 18.93 -2.28
N GLY A 117 -8.70 19.83 -1.41
CA GLY A 117 -7.50 20.63 -1.58
C GLY A 117 -6.24 20.02 -0.94
N HIS A 118 -6.30 18.77 -0.48
CA HIS A 118 -5.16 18.08 0.11
C HIS A 118 -4.03 17.93 -0.90
N PRO A 119 -2.76 18.16 -0.51
CA PRO A 119 -1.62 18.21 -1.43
C PRO A 119 -1.38 16.94 -2.24
N ILE A 120 -1.86 15.78 -1.77
CA ILE A 120 -1.73 14.51 -2.48
C ILE A 120 -2.75 14.32 -3.62
N VAL A 121 -3.90 14.98 -3.54
CA VAL A 121 -5.04 14.78 -4.46
C VAL A 121 -4.69 15.07 -5.93
N PRO A 122 -3.99 16.18 -6.26
CA PRO A 122 -3.63 16.46 -7.65
C PRO A 122 -2.68 15.41 -8.26
N TRP A 123 -1.91 14.74 -7.42
CA TRP A 123 -0.96 13.71 -7.86
C TRP A 123 -1.65 12.37 -8.07
N ALA A 124 -2.62 12.00 -7.24
CA ALA A 124 -3.41 10.78 -7.42
C ALA A 124 -4.08 10.71 -8.81
N ALA A 125 -4.55 11.85 -9.33
CA ALA A 125 -5.16 11.92 -10.66
C ALA A 125 -4.18 11.72 -11.83
N ARG A 126 -2.87 11.72 -11.57
CA ARG A 126 -1.79 11.57 -12.57
C ARG A 126 -1.13 10.20 -12.52
N LEU A 127 -1.52 9.37 -11.57
CA LEU A 127 -0.94 8.04 -11.40
C LEU A 127 -1.41 7.11 -12.51
N GLU A 128 -0.47 6.31 -12.98
CA GLU A 128 -0.75 5.21 -13.90
C GLU A 128 -0.80 3.89 -13.11
N PRO A 129 -1.56 2.90 -13.56
CA PRO A 129 -1.59 1.59 -12.91
C PRO A 129 -0.19 0.98 -12.79
N GLY A 130 0.18 0.61 -11.57
CA GLY A 130 1.51 0.06 -11.27
C GLY A 130 2.60 1.09 -10.99
N ASP A 131 2.27 2.38 -10.92
CA ASP A 131 3.18 3.39 -10.37
C ASP A 131 3.56 3.04 -8.94
N VAL A 132 4.86 3.06 -8.66
CA VAL A 132 5.39 2.77 -7.33
C VAL A 132 5.34 4.02 -6.47
N ILE A 133 4.69 3.91 -5.31
CA ILE A 133 4.54 4.99 -4.36
C ILE A 133 5.11 4.55 -3.01
N VAL A 134 5.87 5.43 -2.40
CA VAL A 134 6.35 5.24 -1.03
C VAL A 134 5.68 6.25 -0.11
N VAL A 135 5.10 5.75 0.98
CA VAL A 135 4.53 6.57 2.05
C VAL A 135 5.32 6.32 3.32
N LEU A 136 5.88 7.37 3.91
CA LEU A 136 6.64 7.30 5.16
C LEU A 136 5.79 7.74 6.34
N GLY A 137 5.61 6.82 7.28
CA GLY A 137 4.86 7.03 8.52
C GLY A 137 3.38 6.64 8.41
N SER A 138 2.95 5.81 9.34
CA SER A 138 1.56 5.31 9.46
C SER A 138 0.53 6.41 9.71
N ALA A 139 0.96 7.58 10.20
CA ALA A 139 0.09 8.76 10.30
C ALA A 139 -0.46 9.22 8.94
N ALA A 140 0.12 8.77 7.82
CA ALA A 140 -0.33 9.01 6.45
C ALA A 140 -1.07 7.80 5.84
N LEU A 141 -1.65 6.92 6.67
CA LEU A 141 -2.38 5.73 6.20
C LEU A 141 -3.56 6.08 5.30
N GLY A 142 -4.30 7.15 5.61
CA GLY A 142 -5.41 7.62 4.78
C GLY A 142 -4.97 7.97 3.37
N GLU A 143 -3.87 8.71 3.24
CA GLU A 143 -3.25 9.07 1.97
C GLU A 143 -2.72 7.83 1.22
N ALA A 144 -2.10 6.90 1.93
CA ALA A 144 -1.59 5.65 1.36
C ALA A 144 -2.72 4.82 0.74
N LEU A 145 -3.83 4.62 1.46
CA LEU A 145 -5.00 3.90 0.98
C LEU A 145 -5.71 4.63 -0.16
N PHE A 146 -5.78 5.97 -0.10
CA PHE A 146 -6.29 6.79 -1.19
C PHE A 146 -5.49 6.59 -2.48
N LEU A 147 -4.15 6.57 -2.40
CA LEU A 147 -3.28 6.33 -3.54
C LEU A 147 -3.42 4.89 -4.08
N ALA A 148 -3.53 3.89 -3.19
CA ALA A 148 -3.78 2.50 -3.58
C ALA A 148 -5.13 2.32 -4.29
N ALA A 149 -6.15 3.11 -3.94
CA ALA A 149 -7.44 3.11 -4.62
C ALA A 149 -7.37 3.67 -6.06
N HIS A 150 -6.26 4.32 -6.44
CA HIS A 150 -5.96 4.78 -7.80
C HIS A 150 -5.08 3.79 -8.58
N ASP A 151 -5.08 2.51 -8.19
CA ASP A 151 -4.38 1.41 -8.84
C ASP A 151 -2.85 1.53 -8.82
N ALA A 152 -2.30 2.33 -7.91
CA ALA A 152 -0.87 2.42 -7.66
C ALA A 152 -0.38 1.27 -6.76
N GLU A 153 0.90 0.96 -6.86
CA GLU A 153 1.60 0.04 -5.96
C GLU A 153 2.19 0.84 -4.79
N VAL A 154 1.53 0.76 -3.62
CA VAL A 154 1.85 1.60 -2.45
C VAL A 154 2.62 0.82 -1.40
N PHE A 155 3.76 1.35 -1.00
CA PHE A 155 4.59 0.85 0.11
C PHE A 155 4.52 1.85 1.27
N LEU A 156 3.82 1.46 2.34
CA LEU A 156 3.83 2.20 3.60
C LEU A 156 4.99 1.73 4.47
N LEU A 157 5.86 2.65 4.85
CA LEU A 157 7.05 2.35 5.66
C LEU A 157 6.90 3.01 7.02
N ASP A 158 7.02 2.23 8.08
CA ASP A 158 6.99 2.74 9.46
C ASP A 158 8.01 1.99 10.33
N GLN A 159 8.33 2.54 11.50
CA GLN A 159 9.20 1.90 12.50
C GLN A 159 8.41 1.04 13.49
N ASP A 160 7.12 1.28 13.63
CA ASP A 160 6.23 0.60 14.58
C ASP A 160 5.57 -0.62 13.90
N LEU A 161 5.87 -1.81 14.42
CA LEU A 161 5.29 -3.06 13.95
C LEU A 161 3.75 -3.06 14.10
N GLY A 162 3.23 -2.58 15.24
CA GLY A 162 1.78 -2.56 15.47
C GLY A 162 1.04 -1.64 14.49
N ALA A 163 1.66 -0.50 14.14
CA ALA A 163 1.13 0.40 13.13
C ALA A 163 1.15 -0.22 11.72
N VAL A 164 2.19 -0.99 11.39
CA VAL A 164 2.30 -1.71 10.11
C VAL A 164 1.24 -2.80 10.03
N GLU A 165 1.06 -3.62 11.07
CA GLU A 165 0.02 -4.66 11.13
C GLU A 165 -1.39 -4.05 11.02
N ALA A 166 -1.65 -2.95 11.72
CA ALA A 166 -2.92 -2.24 11.63
C ALA A 166 -3.19 -1.69 10.22
N ALA A 167 -2.15 -1.18 9.55
CA ALA A 167 -2.24 -0.68 8.18
C ALA A 167 -2.56 -1.80 7.17
N GLU A 168 -1.89 -2.94 7.29
CA GLU A 168 -2.18 -4.14 6.48
C GLU A 168 -3.61 -4.64 6.71
N GLY A 169 -4.04 -4.75 7.97
CA GLY A 169 -5.41 -5.13 8.33
C GLY A 169 -6.45 -4.18 7.73
N ARG A 170 -6.17 -2.87 7.74
CA ARG A 170 -7.06 -1.88 7.12
C ARG A 170 -7.11 -2.03 5.59
N ALA A 171 -5.97 -2.25 4.94
CA ALA A 171 -5.91 -2.45 3.50
C ALA A 171 -6.69 -3.70 3.06
N VAL A 172 -6.62 -4.79 3.85
CA VAL A 172 -7.42 -6.00 3.63
C VAL A 172 -8.92 -5.70 3.78
N ALA A 173 -9.34 -5.00 4.85
CA ALA A 173 -10.73 -4.65 5.09
C ALA A 173 -11.32 -3.79 3.96
N GLU A 174 -10.51 -2.91 3.37
CA GLU A 174 -10.88 -2.04 2.25
C GLU A 174 -10.69 -2.72 0.88
N GLN A 175 -10.30 -3.99 0.83
CA GLN A 175 -10.01 -4.75 -0.41
C GLN A 175 -8.90 -4.11 -1.27
N LEU A 176 -7.93 -3.44 -0.65
CA LEU A 176 -6.79 -2.78 -1.30
C LEU A 176 -5.48 -3.56 -1.19
N ALA A 177 -5.47 -4.70 -0.50
CA ALA A 177 -4.26 -5.49 -0.24
C ALA A 177 -3.50 -5.91 -1.52
N GLY A 178 -4.16 -5.92 -2.69
CA GLY A 178 -3.52 -6.24 -3.97
C GLY A 178 -2.48 -5.22 -4.42
N GLY A 179 -2.67 -3.94 -4.09
CA GLY A 179 -1.78 -2.82 -4.44
C GLY A 179 -1.15 -2.13 -3.24
N PHE A 180 -1.26 -2.71 -2.03
CA PHE A 180 -0.76 -2.10 -0.80
C PHE A 180 0.14 -3.08 -0.04
N GLN A 181 1.26 -2.60 0.46
CA GLN A 181 2.15 -3.32 1.38
C GLN A 181 2.62 -2.36 2.47
N ALA A 182 2.63 -2.83 3.72
CA ALA A 182 3.26 -2.10 4.80
C ALA A 182 4.51 -2.85 5.28
N LEU A 183 5.59 -2.11 5.55
CA LEU A 183 6.89 -2.67 5.91
C LEU A 183 7.44 -1.96 7.14
N VAL A 184 7.96 -2.76 8.09
CA VAL A 184 8.71 -2.22 9.22
C VAL A 184 10.13 -1.90 8.77
N ILE A 185 10.53 -0.64 8.89
CA ILE A 185 11.90 -0.21 8.58
C ILE A 185 12.47 0.69 9.68
N ASN A 186 13.78 0.66 9.83
CA ASN A 186 14.48 1.64 10.65
C ASN A 186 15.00 2.78 9.76
N PHE A 187 14.33 3.94 9.81
CA PHE A 187 14.70 5.10 8.99
C PHE A 187 16.14 5.52 9.19
N GLY A 188 16.87 5.65 8.08
CA GLY A 188 18.27 6.07 8.06
C GLY A 188 19.29 4.94 8.26
N SER A 189 18.86 3.68 8.40
CA SER A 189 19.74 2.51 8.41
C SER A 189 19.62 1.65 7.17
N TRP A 190 18.40 1.47 6.67
CA TRP A 190 18.11 0.68 5.48
C TRP A 190 16.86 1.22 4.78
N PHE A 191 16.81 1.08 3.47
CA PHE A 191 15.66 1.43 2.64
C PHE A 191 15.47 0.34 1.56
N PRO A 192 14.24 -0.12 1.30
CA PRO A 192 13.97 -1.12 0.29
C PRO A 192 14.37 -0.62 -1.11
N ASP A 193 14.71 -1.54 -2.01
CA ASP A 193 15.09 -1.22 -3.38
C ASP A 193 13.84 -0.92 -4.22
N LEU A 194 13.34 0.31 -4.07
CA LEU A 194 12.16 0.85 -4.75
C LEU A 194 12.56 2.08 -5.56
N ALA A 195 11.92 2.26 -6.71
CA ALA A 195 12.05 3.46 -7.54
C ALA A 195 10.71 4.22 -7.57
N PRO A 196 10.38 4.98 -6.51
CA PRO A 196 9.07 5.60 -6.38
C PRO A 196 8.90 6.79 -7.34
N SER A 197 7.79 6.83 -8.07
CA SER A 197 7.35 8.01 -8.83
C SER A 197 6.79 9.10 -7.92
N LEU A 198 6.24 8.69 -6.76
CA LEU A 198 5.71 9.60 -5.74
C LEU A 198 6.15 9.14 -4.34
N VAL A 199 6.64 10.08 -3.54
CA VAL A 199 6.95 9.87 -2.11
C VAL A 199 6.08 10.80 -1.28
N ALA A 200 5.23 10.26 -0.41
CA ALA A 200 4.48 11.01 0.58
C ALA A 200 5.11 10.83 1.97
N ILE A 201 5.36 11.91 2.69
CA ILE A 201 6.06 11.86 3.97
C ILE A 201 5.19 12.49 5.05
N ALA A 202 4.81 11.70 6.05
CA ALA A 202 4.13 12.21 7.22
C ALA A 202 5.03 13.19 8.00
N PRO A 203 4.52 14.31 8.48
CA PRO A 203 5.33 15.36 9.12
C PRO A 203 6.09 14.87 10.34
N GLY A 204 5.50 13.96 11.12
CA GLY A 204 6.11 13.35 12.30
C GLY A 204 7.33 12.49 11.98
N CYS A 205 7.35 11.88 10.82
CA CYS A 205 8.43 11.00 10.39
C CYS A 205 9.78 11.71 10.31
N LEU A 206 9.81 12.90 9.72
CA LEU A 206 11.05 13.71 9.61
C LEU A 206 11.40 14.42 10.91
N ALA A 207 10.41 14.83 11.69
CA ALA A 207 10.63 15.53 12.97
C ALA A 207 11.29 14.62 14.01
N ALA A 208 10.96 13.35 14.03
CA ALA A 208 11.51 12.36 14.95
C ALA A 208 12.98 12.01 14.67
N LEU A 209 13.50 12.29 13.46
CA LEU A 209 14.85 11.95 13.05
C LEU A 209 15.87 13.02 13.42
N ARG A 210 17.08 12.60 13.80
CA ARG A 210 18.23 13.52 13.95
C ARG A 210 18.58 14.11 12.58
N ALA A 211 19.17 15.31 12.55
CA ALA A 211 19.49 16.04 11.32
C ALA A 211 20.28 15.18 10.29
N LYS A 212 21.28 14.42 10.75
CA LYS A 212 22.09 13.55 9.87
C LYS A 212 21.26 12.41 9.27
N GLN A 213 20.42 11.75 10.08
CA GLN A 213 19.56 10.65 9.64
C GLN A 213 18.52 11.16 8.63
N ARG A 214 17.94 12.33 8.89
CA ARG A 214 16.99 12.99 8.01
C ARG A 214 17.61 13.32 6.64
N SER A 215 18.81 13.90 6.63
CA SER A 215 19.52 14.20 5.39
C SER A 215 19.85 12.93 4.61
N SER A 216 20.30 11.87 5.28
CA SER A 216 20.58 10.58 4.65
C SER A 216 19.30 10.00 4.03
N LEU A 217 18.18 9.93 4.78
CA LEU A 217 16.92 9.41 4.29
C LEU A 217 16.40 10.16 3.06
N ILE A 218 16.42 11.50 3.12
CA ILE A 218 15.97 12.32 1.97
C ILE A 218 16.91 12.13 0.78
N SER A 219 18.22 12.07 0.97
CA SER A 219 19.18 11.79 -0.11
C SER A 219 18.96 10.43 -0.76
N ASP A 220 18.73 9.39 0.05
CA ASP A 220 18.44 8.03 -0.45
C ASP A 220 17.16 7.99 -1.28
N LEU A 221 16.10 8.66 -0.82
CA LEU A 221 14.86 8.81 -1.57
C LEU A 221 15.05 9.57 -2.88
N GLN A 222 15.82 10.68 -2.85
CA GLN A 222 16.09 11.50 -4.02
C GLN A 222 16.88 10.74 -5.09
N VAL A 223 17.83 9.91 -4.70
CA VAL A 223 18.61 9.07 -5.62
C VAL A 223 17.71 8.07 -6.32
N ARG A 224 16.80 7.40 -5.59
CA ARG A 224 15.91 6.36 -6.09
C ARG A 224 14.74 6.88 -6.92
N THR A 225 14.31 8.11 -6.66
CA THR A 225 13.20 8.73 -7.38
C THR A 225 13.63 9.06 -8.82
N PRO A 226 12.88 8.66 -9.85
CA PRO A 226 13.19 8.99 -11.24
C PRO A 226 13.01 10.49 -11.53
N SER A 227 13.52 10.96 -12.67
CA SER A 227 13.26 12.31 -13.18
C SER A 227 11.75 12.55 -13.35
N GLY A 228 11.27 13.72 -12.93
CA GLY A 228 9.84 14.03 -12.89
C GLY A 228 9.10 13.47 -11.67
N GLY A 229 9.74 12.60 -10.88
CA GLY A 229 9.15 12.07 -9.65
C GLY A 229 8.96 13.15 -8.58
N VAL A 230 8.07 12.90 -7.65
CA VAL A 230 7.53 13.92 -6.73
C VAL A 230 7.67 13.50 -5.29
N HIS A 231 8.12 14.40 -4.43
CA HIS A 231 8.07 14.26 -2.98
C HIS A 231 7.06 15.24 -2.40
N VAL A 232 6.12 14.74 -1.60
CA VAL A 232 5.12 15.53 -0.89
C VAL A 232 5.31 15.35 0.60
N ILE A 233 5.69 16.39 1.31
CA ILE A 233 5.67 16.41 2.78
C ILE A 233 4.30 16.89 3.20
N LEU A 234 3.56 16.00 3.86
CA LEU A 234 2.18 16.20 4.23
C LEU A 234 2.05 17.26 5.33
N PRO A 235 0.97 18.03 5.35
CA PRO A 235 0.70 18.96 6.44
C PRO A 235 0.41 18.20 7.74
N PRO A 236 0.71 18.76 8.90
CA PRO A 236 0.33 18.15 10.17
C PRO A 236 -1.20 18.08 10.28
N VAL A 237 -1.68 16.94 10.75
CA VAL A 237 -3.11 16.76 11.06
C VAL A 237 -3.43 17.63 12.27
N ALA A 238 -4.53 18.37 12.20
CA ALA A 238 -4.90 19.38 13.20
C ALA A 238 -5.04 18.82 14.63
N GLU A 239 -5.30 17.52 14.77
CA GLU A 239 -5.46 16.83 16.03
C GLU A 239 -4.13 16.51 16.72
N ASN A 240 -3.02 16.38 15.99
CA ASN A 240 -1.72 16.02 16.53
C ASN A 240 -0.83 17.27 16.67
N ARG A 241 -1.10 18.09 17.69
CA ARG A 241 -0.38 19.34 18.00
C ARG A 241 1.06 19.12 18.49
N GLU A 242 1.46 17.89 18.82
CA GLU A 242 2.80 17.58 19.34
C GLU A 242 3.87 17.50 18.24
N VAL A 243 3.46 17.34 16.99
CA VAL A 243 4.40 17.25 15.88
C VAL A 243 4.76 18.66 15.39
N ILE A 244 5.96 19.11 15.73
CA ILE A 244 6.52 20.37 15.18
C ILE A 244 6.99 20.09 13.76
N PRO A 245 6.36 20.68 12.73
CA PRO A 245 6.83 20.50 11.36
C PRO A 245 8.20 21.15 11.17
N LEU A 246 8.98 20.59 10.24
CA LEU A 246 10.24 21.21 9.85
C LEU A 246 10.00 22.60 9.26
N ALA A 247 10.91 23.53 9.61
CA ALA A 247 10.87 24.87 9.03
C ALA A 247 11.01 24.79 7.48
N PRO A 248 10.27 25.61 6.74
CA PRO A 248 10.33 25.62 5.26
C PRO A 248 11.74 25.79 4.69
N GLU A 249 12.60 26.55 5.38
CA GLU A 249 13.99 26.81 5.00
C GLU A 249 14.84 25.54 5.12
N ALA A 250 14.60 24.74 6.16
CA ALA A 250 15.26 23.44 6.34
C ALA A 250 14.88 22.47 5.21
N LEU A 251 13.59 22.45 4.84
CA LEU A 251 13.12 21.63 3.70
C LEU A 251 13.72 22.10 2.37
N GLN A 252 13.82 23.41 2.13
CA GLN A 252 14.47 23.93 0.92
C GLN A 252 15.93 23.53 0.83
N THR A 253 16.62 23.51 1.96
CA THR A 253 18.03 23.08 2.01
C THR A 253 18.17 21.61 1.64
N LEU A 254 17.25 20.75 2.13
CA LEU A 254 17.23 19.31 1.81
C LEU A 254 16.89 19.03 0.34
N TYR A 255 16.06 19.87 -0.28
CA TYR A 255 15.62 19.73 -1.68
C TYR A 255 16.30 20.71 -2.63
N ARG A 256 17.56 21.09 -2.33
CA ARG A 256 18.34 21.95 -3.23
C ARG A 256 18.46 21.33 -4.63
N GLY A 257 18.11 22.11 -5.66
CA GLY A 257 18.13 21.64 -7.06
C GLY A 257 16.82 20.98 -7.53
N TRP A 258 15.82 20.81 -6.65
CA TRP A 258 14.48 20.37 -7.01
C TRP A 258 13.56 21.59 -7.23
N GLN A 259 12.54 21.40 -8.07
CA GLN A 259 11.49 22.41 -8.25
C GLN A 259 10.54 22.35 -7.07
N VAL A 260 10.54 23.37 -6.24
CA VAL A 260 9.69 23.44 -5.05
C VAL A 260 8.41 24.20 -5.35
N GLN A 261 7.25 23.56 -5.11
CA GLN A 261 5.94 24.20 -5.16
C GLN A 261 5.46 24.48 -3.74
N ARG A 262 5.10 25.72 -3.48
CA ARG A 262 4.50 26.15 -2.21
C ARG A 262 3.06 26.50 -2.42
N GLY A 263 2.18 26.13 -1.49
CA GLY A 263 0.83 26.66 -1.46
C GLY A 263 0.84 28.15 -1.15
N ASN A 264 0.12 28.94 -1.93
CA ASN A 264 0.04 30.39 -1.76
C ASN A 264 -1.00 30.80 -0.71
N GLY A 265 -0.69 31.79 0.12
CA GLY A 265 -1.61 32.52 0.97
C GLY A 265 -2.04 31.78 2.26
N ARG A 266 -3.24 32.13 2.78
CA ARG A 266 -3.81 31.55 4.01
C ARG A 266 -3.97 30.01 3.98
N ARG A 267 -3.94 29.39 2.80
CA ARG A 267 -3.93 27.95 2.58
C ARG A 267 -2.53 27.33 2.78
N ALA A 268 -1.47 28.12 2.85
CA ALA A 268 -0.08 27.60 2.94
C ALA A 268 0.15 26.64 4.12
N LYS A 269 -0.53 26.88 5.26
CA LYS A 269 -0.45 25.96 6.43
C LYS A 269 -1.09 24.57 6.19
N ARG A 270 -1.98 24.45 5.20
CA ARG A 270 -2.66 23.19 4.82
C ARG A 270 -2.11 22.57 3.53
N SER A 271 -1.22 23.25 2.80
CA SER A 271 -0.79 22.83 1.47
C SER A 271 0.42 21.91 1.45
N GLY A 272 1.06 21.64 2.59
CA GLY A 272 2.26 20.82 2.63
C GLY A 272 3.43 21.43 1.84
N PHE A 273 4.49 20.66 1.68
CA PHE A 273 5.65 21.01 0.87
C PHE A 273 5.77 19.99 -0.27
N THR A 274 5.84 20.45 -1.51
CA THR A 274 5.99 19.59 -2.68
C THR A 274 7.28 19.93 -3.42
N ALA A 275 8.07 18.90 -3.73
CA ALA A 275 9.28 19.00 -4.51
C ALA A 275 9.25 18.04 -5.69
N ILE A 276 9.59 18.52 -6.88
CA ILE A 276 9.59 17.76 -8.13
C ILE A 276 11.03 17.63 -8.61
N LYS A 277 11.48 16.41 -8.91
CA LYS A 277 12.81 16.16 -9.44
C LYS A 277 12.91 16.68 -10.87
N PRO A 278 13.85 17.57 -11.18
CA PRO A 278 14.02 18.08 -12.55
C PRO A 278 14.42 16.95 -13.51
N PRO A 279 14.09 17.05 -14.80
CA PRO A 279 14.59 16.13 -15.82
C PRO A 279 16.12 16.16 -15.85
N ARG A 280 16.77 15.05 -16.16
CA ARG A 280 18.21 15.03 -16.42
C ARG A 280 18.49 15.86 -17.67
N GLN A 281 19.54 16.68 -17.64
CA GLN A 281 19.91 17.56 -18.78
C GLN A 281 20.10 16.78 -20.10
N ALA A 282 20.43 15.49 -20.07
CA ALA A 282 20.52 14.64 -21.25
C ALA A 282 19.16 14.40 -21.97
N ASP A 283 18.04 14.34 -21.21
CA ASP A 283 16.70 14.10 -21.79
C ASP A 283 16.14 15.35 -22.50
N THR A 284 16.65 16.53 -22.16
CA THR A 284 16.25 17.80 -22.76
C THR A 284 16.89 17.99 -24.15
N ALA A 285 18.08 17.45 -24.36
CA ALA A 285 18.77 17.53 -25.66
C ALA A 285 18.16 16.65 -26.74
N LEU A 286 17.62 15.49 -26.36
CA LEU A 286 16.95 14.57 -27.30
C LEU A 286 15.57 15.09 -27.76
N ARG A 287 14.82 15.79 -26.92
CA ARG A 287 13.53 16.40 -27.30
C ARG A 287 13.62 17.70 -28.08
N ALA A 288 14.80 18.33 -28.11
CA ALA A 288 15.05 19.54 -28.90
C ALA A 288 15.56 19.21 -30.33
N SER A 289 15.79 17.94 -30.65
CA SER A 289 16.27 17.44 -31.95
C SER A 289 15.21 16.66 -32.74
N GLU A 290 13.98 16.58 -32.24
CA GLU A 290 12.76 16.14 -32.98
C GLU A 290 11.90 17.34 -33.36
#